data_97966470d473f90cbeee8e1b71ca9f10
#
_entry.id   97966470d473f90cbeee8e1b71ca9f10
#
_cell.length_a   1.000
_cell.length_b   1.000
_cell.length_c   1.000
_cell.angle_alpha   90.00
_cell.angle_beta   90.00
_cell.angle_gamma   90.00
#
_symmetry.space_group_name_H-M   'P 1'
#
loop_
_entity.id
_entity.type
_entity.pdbx_description
1 polymer ?
#
loop_
_entity_poly.entity_id
_entity_poly.type
_entity_poly.pdbx_seq_one_letter_code
_entity_poly.pdbx_strand_id
1 'polypeptide(L)'
;YTFRVTQDEDYLNVLCYGKVKMVDLGWNKSSFKSDKFDDKNLKLIHYKINWKPWHYDNVYYEEHFWDYAQKTFLYDAILKIKAGYTEDLHERDRLAFENLVKMAIEDSNDPNNYCNSQKMKA
;
A
#
# COMPACT_ATOMS: atom_id res chain seq x y z
N TYR A 1 -16.88 -8.76 13.64
CA TYR A 1 -15.90 -7.65 13.52
C TYR A 1 -16.11 -6.92 12.21
N THR A 2 -15.93 -5.60 12.21
CA THR A 2 -15.98 -4.77 11.01
C THR A 2 -14.57 -4.32 10.69
N PHE A 3 -14.10 -4.59 9.48
CA PHE A 3 -12.79 -4.18 8.99
C PHE A 3 -12.98 -2.97 8.07
N ARG A 4 -12.53 -1.79 8.50
CA ARG A 4 -12.77 -0.51 7.81
C ARG A 4 -11.56 0.05 7.09
N VAL A 5 -10.36 -0.33 7.52
CA VAL A 5 -9.10 0.29 7.10
C VAL A 5 -8.54 -0.39 5.85
N THR A 6 -8.12 -1.64 5.98
CA THR A 6 -7.55 -2.41 4.87
C THR A 6 -8.42 -3.61 4.46
N GLN A 7 -9.65 -3.64 4.92
CA GLN A 7 -10.75 -4.55 4.56
C GLN A 7 -10.32 -5.99 4.27
N ASP A 8 -9.90 -6.30 3.06
CA ASP A 8 -9.49 -7.63 2.62
C ASP A 8 -8.19 -8.10 3.29
N GLU A 9 -7.20 -7.22 3.48
CA GLU A 9 -5.96 -7.56 4.19
C GLU A 9 -6.25 -7.89 5.66
N ASP A 10 -7.08 -7.09 6.34
CA ASP A 10 -7.47 -7.33 7.73
C ASP A 10 -8.22 -8.65 7.87
N TYR A 11 -9.17 -8.90 6.95
CA TYR A 11 -9.94 -10.14 6.93
C TYR A 11 -9.05 -11.37 6.72
N LEU A 12 -8.13 -11.30 5.75
CA LEU A 12 -7.19 -12.39 5.48
C LEU A 12 -6.23 -12.62 6.64
N ASN A 13 -5.76 -11.56 7.30
CA ASN A 13 -4.91 -11.67 8.50
C ASN A 13 -5.61 -12.45 9.62
N VAL A 14 -6.91 -12.24 9.81
CA VAL A 14 -7.69 -12.98 10.81
C VAL A 14 -7.91 -14.44 10.40
N LEU A 15 -8.35 -14.69 9.15
CA LEU A 15 -8.63 -16.03 8.66
C LEU A 15 -7.38 -16.92 8.58
N CYS A 16 -6.27 -16.34 8.17
CA CYS A 16 -5.03 -17.05 7.94
C CYS A 16 -4.09 -17.03 9.15
N TYR A 17 -4.53 -16.52 10.30
CA TYR A 17 -3.70 -16.45 11.49
C TYR A 17 -3.09 -17.82 11.82
N GLY A 18 -1.77 -17.87 12.00
CA GLY A 18 -1.02 -19.11 12.25
C GLY A 18 -0.84 -20.04 11.04
N LYS A 19 -1.38 -19.67 9.86
CA LYS A 19 -1.30 -20.47 8.61
C LYS A 19 -0.55 -19.76 7.50
N VAL A 20 0.20 -18.71 7.81
CA VAL A 20 0.95 -17.88 6.84
C VAL A 20 2.39 -18.35 6.77
N LYS A 21 2.90 -18.47 5.55
CA LYS A 21 4.33 -18.63 5.31
C LYS A 21 4.92 -17.24 5.02
N MET A 22 5.81 -16.79 5.88
CA MET A 22 6.56 -15.56 5.63
C MET A 22 7.59 -15.79 4.53
N VAL A 23 7.69 -14.85 3.60
CA VAL A 23 8.70 -14.81 2.55
C VAL A 23 9.67 -13.66 2.80
N ASP A 24 10.80 -13.65 2.09
CA ASP A 24 11.77 -12.57 2.15
C ASP A 24 11.13 -11.22 1.77
N LEU A 25 11.56 -10.13 2.43
CA LEU A 25 11.04 -8.78 2.22
C LEU A 25 11.14 -8.30 0.77
N GLY A 26 12.09 -8.81 0.01
CA GLY A 26 12.25 -8.51 -1.41
C GLY A 26 11.04 -8.88 -2.28
N TRP A 27 10.20 -9.80 -1.83
CA TRP A 27 8.98 -10.22 -2.52
C TRP A 27 7.76 -9.31 -2.30
N ASN A 28 7.87 -8.31 -1.44
CA ASN A 28 6.81 -7.33 -1.21
C ASN A 28 7.39 -5.99 -0.75
N LYS A 29 8.40 -5.51 -1.47
CA LYS A 29 9.03 -4.23 -1.15
C LYS A 29 8.07 -3.08 -1.47
N SER A 30 7.71 -2.32 -0.44
CA SER A 30 6.91 -1.10 -0.65
C SER A 30 7.73 -0.01 -1.32
N SER A 31 7.07 0.87 -2.07
CA SER A 31 7.66 2.02 -2.76
C SER A 31 8.07 3.15 -1.81
N PHE A 32 8.60 2.81 -0.64
CA PHE A 32 9.16 3.75 0.31
C PHE A 32 10.61 3.37 0.61
N LYS A 33 11.48 4.39 0.74
CA LYS A 33 12.87 4.17 1.14
C LYS A 33 12.92 3.47 2.50
N SER A 34 13.83 2.52 2.63
CA SER A 34 14.09 1.83 3.89
C SER A 34 15.57 1.51 4.01
N ASP A 35 16.21 2.05 5.02
CA ASP A 35 17.65 1.81 5.30
C ASP A 35 17.92 0.37 5.76
N LYS A 36 16.87 -0.41 6.03
CA LYS A 36 16.94 -1.80 6.47
C LYS A 36 16.84 -2.81 5.33
N PHE A 37 16.70 -2.35 4.09
CA PHE A 37 16.53 -3.21 2.92
C PHE A 37 17.68 -3.01 1.93
N ASP A 38 18.33 -4.10 1.54
CA ASP A 38 19.33 -4.11 0.47
C ASP A 38 18.62 -4.30 -0.87
N ASP A 39 18.71 -3.32 -1.76
CA ASP A 39 18.09 -3.32 -3.09
C ASP A 39 18.54 -4.48 -3.98
N LYS A 40 19.71 -5.11 -3.70
CA LYS A 40 20.14 -6.34 -4.38
C LYS A 40 19.19 -7.51 -4.19
N ASN A 41 18.36 -7.47 -3.14
CA ASN A 41 17.35 -8.49 -2.85
C ASN A 41 15.95 -8.14 -3.39
N LEU A 42 15.82 -7.06 -4.15
CA LEU A 42 14.55 -6.61 -4.74
C LEU A 42 14.03 -7.64 -5.75
N LYS A 43 12.80 -8.09 -5.59
CA LYS A 43 12.12 -9.08 -6.44
C LYS A 43 10.76 -8.62 -6.91
N LEU A 44 10.01 -7.95 -6.04
CA LEU A 44 8.69 -7.41 -6.34
C LEU A 44 8.50 -6.08 -5.64
N ILE A 45 8.10 -5.06 -6.40
CA ILE A 45 7.77 -3.74 -5.88
C ILE A 45 6.26 -3.62 -5.77
N HIS A 46 5.81 -3.22 -4.59
CA HIS A 46 4.40 -2.97 -4.32
C HIS A 46 4.17 -1.47 -4.14
N TYR A 47 3.65 -0.81 -5.16
CA TYR A 47 3.23 0.59 -5.11
C TYR A 47 1.92 0.70 -4.34
N LYS A 48 2.03 0.98 -3.05
CA LYS A 48 0.89 0.98 -2.12
C LYS A 48 0.08 2.27 -2.14
N ILE A 49 -1.19 2.16 -1.77
CA ILE A 49 -2.11 3.27 -1.57
C ILE A 49 -2.12 4.20 -2.79
N ASN A 50 -1.97 5.51 -2.61
CA ASN A 50 -2.07 6.51 -3.66
C ASN A 50 -0.74 6.77 -4.38
N TRP A 51 0.41 6.48 -3.74
CA TRP A 51 1.74 6.74 -4.31
C TRP A 51 2.09 5.78 -5.44
N LYS A 52 1.53 6.08 -6.61
CA LYS A 52 1.72 5.31 -7.84
C LYS A 52 2.56 6.11 -8.83
N PRO A 53 3.51 5.52 -9.56
CA PRO A 53 4.33 6.24 -10.57
C PRO A 53 3.51 6.94 -11.65
N TRP A 54 2.33 6.44 -11.95
CA TRP A 54 1.41 7.03 -12.93
C TRP A 54 0.46 8.09 -12.35
N HIS A 55 0.64 8.47 -11.08
CA HIS A 55 -0.07 9.57 -10.42
C HIS A 55 0.90 10.63 -9.88
N TYR A 56 2.07 10.21 -9.39
CA TYR A 56 3.03 11.07 -8.71
C TYR A 56 4.39 11.03 -9.36
N ASP A 57 5.14 12.10 -9.20
CA ASP A 57 6.56 12.18 -9.54
C ASP A 57 7.42 11.75 -8.35
N ASN A 58 8.62 11.29 -8.64
CA ASN A 58 9.62 10.89 -7.65
C ASN A 58 9.15 9.78 -6.70
N VAL A 59 8.32 8.87 -7.19
CA VAL A 59 7.95 7.67 -6.45
C VAL A 59 9.14 6.72 -6.38
N TYR A 60 9.49 6.28 -5.20
CA TYR A 60 10.65 5.40 -5.01
C TYR A 60 10.50 4.10 -5.82
N TYR A 61 11.52 3.75 -6.60
CA TYR A 61 11.55 2.66 -7.59
C TYR A 61 10.66 2.90 -8.84
N GLU A 62 10.24 4.13 -9.14
CA GLU A 62 9.40 4.42 -10.32
C GLU A 62 10.07 4.04 -11.65
N GLU A 63 11.42 4.05 -11.69
CA GLU A 63 12.20 3.65 -12.86
C GLU A 63 11.85 2.22 -13.30
N HIS A 64 11.67 1.29 -12.38
CA HIS A 64 11.27 -0.07 -12.71
C HIS A 64 9.88 -0.14 -13.35
N PHE A 65 8.94 0.68 -12.88
CA PHE A 65 7.62 0.76 -13.51
C PHE A 65 7.71 1.29 -14.94
N TRP A 66 8.45 2.40 -15.12
CA TRP A 66 8.56 3.06 -16.43
C TRP A 66 9.32 2.21 -17.44
N ASP A 67 10.33 1.45 -17.01
CA ASP A 67 11.06 0.49 -17.85
C ASP A 67 10.16 -0.60 -18.44
N TYR A 68 9.13 -1.02 -17.72
CA TYR A 68 8.13 -1.95 -18.23
C TYR A 68 7.02 -1.24 -19.02
N ALA A 69 6.49 -0.15 -18.51
CA ALA A 69 5.38 0.57 -19.12
C ALA A 69 5.68 0.96 -20.58
N GLN A 70 6.88 1.51 -20.85
CA GLN A 70 7.30 1.91 -22.19
C GLN A 70 7.37 0.76 -23.22
N LYS A 71 7.40 -0.49 -22.78
CA LYS A 71 7.42 -1.68 -23.63
C LYS A 71 6.01 -2.19 -23.95
N THR A 72 4.98 -1.55 -23.43
CA THR A 72 3.57 -1.95 -23.61
C THR A 72 2.85 -1.01 -24.57
N PHE A 73 1.80 -1.51 -25.20
CA PHE A 73 0.91 -0.68 -26.03
C PHE A 73 0.08 0.32 -25.21
N LEU A 74 0.12 0.23 -23.87
CA LEU A 74 -0.60 1.11 -22.95
C LEU A 74 0.21 2.35 -22.54
N TYR A 75 1.47 2.49 -22.99
CA TYR A 75 2.36 3.55 -22.52
C TYR A 75 1.77 4.94 -22.67
N ASP A 76 1.26 5.28 -23.88
CA ASP A 76 0.65 6.59 -24.14
C ASP A 76 -0.60 6.84 -23.28
N ALA A 77 -1.38 5.81 -23.02
CA ALA A 77 -2.55 5.91 -22.13
C ALA A 77 -2.14 6.17 -20.69
N ILE A 78 -1.08 5.52 -20.21
CA ILE A 78 -0.51 5.74 -18.87
C ILE A 78 0.02 7.17 -18.73
N LEU A 79 0.74 7.68 -19.74
CA LEU A 79 1.22 9.07 -19.74
C LEU A 79 0.06 10.08 -19.69
N LYS A 80 -1.05 9.82 -20.41
CA LYS A 80 -2.26 10.66 -20.32
C LYS A 80 -2.89 10.64 -18.95
N ILE A 81 -2.92 9.48 -18.28
CA ILE A 81 -3.40 9.37 -16.90
C ILE A 81 -2.53 10.23 -16.00
N LYS A 82 -1.20 10.13 -16.10
CA LYS A 82 -0.27 10.93 -15.30
C LYS A 82 -0.46 12.42 -15.53
N ALA A 83 -0.54 12.85 -16.79
CA ALA A 83 -0.75 14.26 -17.15
C ALA A 83 -2.11 14.82 -16.67
N GLY A 84 -3.13 13.95 -16.57
CA GLY A 84 -4.45 14.30 -16.06
C GLY A 84 -4.58 14.24 -14.53
N TYR A 85 -3.53 13.83 -13.82
CA TYR A 85 -3.58 13.74 -12.36
C TYR A 85 -3.24 15.11 -11.74
N THR A 86 -4.28 15.91 -11.57
CA THR A 86 -4.21 17.33 -11.19
C THR A 86 -3.97 17.53 -9.67
N GLU A 87 -3.66 18.76 -9.27
CA GLU A 87 -3.49 19.14 -7.86
C GLU A 87 -4.74 18.84 -7.02
N ASP A 88 -5.94 19.01 -7.59
CA ASP A 88 -7.19 18.66 -6.90
C ASP A 88 -7.26 17.15 -6.58
N LEU A 89 -6.73 16.30 -7.47
CA LEU A 89 -6.67 14.86 -7.24
C LEU A 89 -5.61 14.51 -6.19
N HIS A 90 -4.47 15.18 -6.19
CA HIS A 90 -3.45 15.04 -5.16
C HIS A 90 -4.02 15.43 -3.78
N GLU A 91 -4.73 16.56 -3.70
CA GLU A 91 -5.36 17.01 -2.45
C GLU A 91 -6.43 16.03 -1.96
N ARG A 92 -7.26 15.52 -2.86
CA ARG A 92 -8.24 14.45 -2.53
C ARG A 92 -7.55 13.22 -1.95
N ASP A 93 -6.44 12.79 -2.54
CA ASP A 93 -5.67 11.63 -2.08
C ASP A 93 -5.04 11.88 -0.70
N ARG A 94 -4.55 13.10 -0.47
CA ARG A 94 -4.03 13.51 0.84
C ARG A 94 -5.09 13.41 1.92
N LEU A 95 -6.28 13.97 1.66
CA LEU A 95 -7.41 13.93 2.58
C LEU A 95 -7.90 12.49 2.82
N ALA A 96 -7.96 11.68 1.77
CA ALA A 96 -8.33 10.26 1.88
C ALA A 96 -7.33 9.49 2.76
N PHE A 97 -6.04 9.74 2.61
CA PHE A 97 -4.99 9.11 3.42
C PHE A 97 -5.07 9.55 4.88
N GLU A 98 -5.27 10.84 5.15
CA GLU A 98 -5.46 11.36 6.52
C GLU A 98 -6.67 10.71 7.20
N ASN A 99 -7.77 10.58 6.47
CA ASN A 99 -8.96 9.89 6.97
C ASN A 99 -8.69 8.40 7.25
N LEU A 100 -7.94 7.73 6.38
CA LEU A 100 -7.54 6.33 6.58
C LEU A 100 -6.70 6.17 7.86
N VAL A 101 -5.73 7.07 8.09
CA VAL A 101 -4.91 7.07 9.31
C VAL A 101 -5.77 7.30 10.54
N LYS A 102 -6.70 8.26 10.48
CA LYS A 102 -7.65 8.51 11.59
C LYS A 102 -8.47 7.27 11.92
N MET A 103 -9.05 6.62 10.89
CA MET A 103 -9.81 5.39 11.07
C MET A 103 -8.95 4.27 11.67
N ALA A 104 -7.70 4.12 11.25
CA ALA A 104 -6.77 3.13 11.79
C ALA A 104 -6.48 3.37 13.29
N ILE A 105 -6.31 4.62 13.69
CA ILE A 105 -6.11 4.99 15.10
C ILE A 105 -7.38 4.69 15.91
N GLU A 106 -8.55 5.04 15.40
CA GLU A 106 -9.84 4.75 16.06
C GLU A 106 -10.01 3.24 16.25
N ASP A 107 -9.81 2.45 15.19
CA ASP A 107 -9.95 0.99 15.24
C ASP A 107 -8.92 0.34 16.19
N SER A 108 -7.69 0.85 16.22
CA SER A 108 -6.66 0.32 17.12
C SER A 108 -6.99 0.54 18.61
N ASN A 109 -7.72 1.61 18.91
CA ASN A 109 -8.15 1.97 20.27
C ASN A 109 -9.50 1.36 20.67
N ASP A 110 -10.25 0.78 19.73
CA ASP A 110 -11.52 0.12 20.06
C ASP A 110 -11.26 -1.18 20.85
N PRO A 111 -11.75 -1.30 22.10
CA PRO A 111 -11.60 -2.52 22.89
C PRO A 111 -12.27 -3.73 22.25
N ASN A 112 -13.27 -3.52 21.38
CA ASN A 112 -14.00 -4.58 20.70
C ASN A 112 -13.38 -4.99 19.35
N ASN A 113 -12.27 -4.37 18.91
CA ASN A 113 -11.60 -4.85 17.71
C ASN A 113 -11.07 -6.28 17.90
N TYR A 114 -10.78 -6.96 16.80
CA TYR A 114 -10.36 -8.36 16.86
C TYR A 114 -9.13 -8.55 17.76
N CYS A 115 -8.07 -7.78 17.58
CA CYS A 115 -6.82 -7.93 18.31
C CYS A 115 -7.00 -7.68 19.81
N ASN A 116 -7.72 -6.63 20.20
CA ASN A 116 -7.96 -6.29 21.61
C ASN A 116 -8.89 -7.31 22.27
N SER A 117 -9.92 -7.77 21.55
CA SER A 117 -10.85 -8.79 22.05
C SER A 117 -10.18 -10.16 22.29
N GLN A 118 -9.11 -10.50 21.55
CA GLN A 118 -8.34 -11.72 21.81
C GLN A 118 -7.45 -11.59 23.04
N LYS A 119 -6.85 -10.41 23.27
CA LYS A 119 -6.05 -10.15 24.50
C LYS A 119 -6.88 -10.26 25.77
N MET A 120 -8.17 -9.92 25.71
CA MET A 120 -9.08 -10.04 26.87
C MET A 120 -9.52 -11.48 27.17
N LYS A 121 -9.27 -12.42 26.24
CA LYS A 121 -9.61 -13.85 26.40
C LYS A 121 -8.43 -14.72 26.82
N ALA A 122 -7.23 -14.16 26.80
CA ALA A 122 -5.97 -14.82 27.19
C ALA A 122 -5.63 -14.50 28.65
#